data_edbbe743842d5f1bb8bc949f02271d33
#
_entry.id   edbbe743842d5f1bb8bc949f02271d33
#
_cell.length_a   1.000
_cell.length_b   1.000
_cell.length_c   1.000
_cell.angle_alpha   90.00
_cell.angle_beta   90.00
_cell.angle_gamma   90.00
#
_symmetry.space_group_name_H-M   'P 1'
#
loop_
_entity.id
_entity.type
_entity.pdbx_description
1 polymer ?
#
loop_
_entity_poly.entity_id
_entity_poly.type
_entity_poly.pdbx_seq_one_letter_code
_entity_poly.pdbx_strand_id
1 'polypeptide(L)'
;MRPDGRRPDQLRPLEIITNYQKHAEGSALIKLGDTWVLCAASVDSGVPPFLIGKNQGWLTAEYAMLPRATHTRSKRDPGGRGKEIQRLIGRSLR
;
A
#
# COMPACT_ATOMS: atom_id res chain seq x y z
N MET A 1 -23.26 10.73 14.89
CA MET A 1 -23.14 10.80 13.42
C MET A 1 -21.69 11.15 13.07
N ARG A 2 -21.14 10.51 12.07
CA ARG A 2 -19.76 10.78 11.65
C ARG A 2 -19.68 12.13 10.92
N PRO A 3 -18.48 12.74 10.87
CA PRO A 3 -18.36 14.08 10.26
C PRO A 3 -18.82 14.18 8.81
N ASP A 4 -18.76 13.08 8.05
CA ASP A 4 -19.21 13.04 6.66
C ASP A 4 -20.67 12.60 6.50
N GLY A 5 -21.42 12.54 7.58
CA GLY A 5 -22.84 12.19 7.55
C GLY A 5 -23.15 10.70 7.48
N ARG A 6 -22.15 9.83 7.53
CA ARG A 6 -22.38 8.38 7.51
C ARG A 6 -22.97 7.89 8.83
N ARG A 7 -23.76 6.83 8.74
CA ARG A 7 -24.21 6.10 9.93
C ARG A 7 -23.03 5.31 10.51
N PRO A 8 -23.06 4.96 11.83
CA PRO A 8 -21.96 4.21 12.44
C PRO A 8 -21.66 2.86 11.77
N ASP A 9 -22.64 2.22 11.16
CA ASP A 9 -22.50 0.93 10.49
C ASP A 9 -22.22 1.05 8.98
N GLN A 10 -21.97 2.25 8.49
CA GLN A 10 -21.82 2.53 7.07
C GLN A 10 -20.37 2.81 6.72
N LEU A 11 -19.84 2.08 5.74
CA LEU A 11 -18.50 2.34 5.20
C LEU A 11 -18.49 3.63 4.38
N ARG A 12 -17.33 4.25 4.29
CA ARG A 12 -17.12 5.32 3.31
C ARG A 12 -17.30 4.77 1.91
N PRO A 13 -17.67 5.61 0.92
CA PRO A 13 -17.77 5.14 -0.46
C PRO A 13 -16.46 4.48 -0.91
N LEU A 14 -16.55 3.27 -1.45
CA LEU A 14 -15.41 2.50 -1.88
C LEU A 14 -15.40 2.36 -3.39
N GLU A 15 -14.26 2.65 -4.00
CA GLU A 15 -14.01 2.42 -5.42
C GLU A 15 -12.63 1.82 -5.59
N ILE A 16 -12.51 0.77 -6.41
CA ILE A 16 -11.23 0.14 -6.73
C ILE A 16 -11.06 0.15 -8.24
N ILE A 17 -9.97 0.78 -8.69
CA ILE A 17 -9.62 0.84 -10.11
C ILE A 17 -8.39 -0.05 -10.31
N THR A 18 -8.55 -1.15 -11.05
CA THR A 18 -7.46 -2.08 -11.31
C THR A 18 -6.68 -1.68 -12.55
N ASN A 19 -5.48 -2.24 -12.70
CA ASN A 19 -4.58 -1.99 -13.83
C ASN A 19 -4.28 -0.51 -14.01
N TYR A 20 -4.05 0.20 -12.90
CA TYR A 20 -3.87 1.64 -12.89
C TYR A 20 -2.48 2.05 -13.41
N GLN A 21 -1.45 1.25 -13.12
CA GLN A 21 -0.09 1.52 -13.59
C GLN A 21 0.29 0.58 -14.73
N LYS A 22 1.01 1.14 -15.70
CA LYS A 22 1.34 0.42 -16.95
C LYS A 22 2.41 -0.65 -16.75
N HIS A 23 3.41 -0.38 -15.91
CA HIS A 23 4.60 -1.24 -15.85
C HIS A 23 4.59 -2.28 -14.73
N ALA A 24 3.72 -2.14 -13.74
CA ALA A 24 3.61 -3.13 -12.68
C ALA A 24 2.78 -4.33 -13.15
N GLU A 25 3.12 -5.53 -12.70
CA GLU A 25 2.36 -6.75 -13.01
C GLU A 25 0.95 -6.66 -12.44
N GLY A 26 0.80 -6.03 -11.28
CA GLY A 26 -0.51 -5.75 -10.73
C GLY A 26 -0.54 -4.35 -10.16
N SER A 27 -1.65 -3.67 -10.28
CA SER A 27 -1.81 -2.34 -9.69
C SER A 27 -3.28 -2.05 -9.46
N ALA A 28 -3.55 -1.21 -8.47
CA ALA A 28 -4.90 -0.77 -8.17
C ALA A 28 -4.85 0.58 -7.46
N LEU A 29 -5.81 1.43 -7.77
CA LEU A 29 -6.06 2.63 -7.00
C LEU A 29 -7.30 2.39 -6.17
N ILE A 30 -7.19 2.50 -4.87
CA ILE A 30 -8.29 2.29 -3.94
C ILE A 30 -8.71 3.62 -3.37
N LYS A 31 -9.98 3.94 -3.53
CA LYS A 31 -10.56 5.17 -2.99
C LYS A 31 -11.58 4.78 -1.93
N LEU A 32 -11.35 5.23 -0.71
CA LEU A 32 -12.27 5.01 0.41
C LEU A 32 -12.56 6.37 1.02
N GLY A 33 -13.64 7.00 0.57
CA GLY A 33 -13.90 8.40 0.87
C GLY A 33 -12.79 9.28 0.30
N ASP A 34 -12.19 10.11 1.13
CA ASP A 34 -11.07 10.97 0.73
C ASP A 34 -9.71 10.29 0.91
N THR A 35 -9.68 9.04 1.34
CA THR A 35 -8.45 8.27 1.47
C THR A 35 -8.20 7.50 0.18
N TRP A 36 -7.12 7.83 -0.49
CA TRP A 36 -6.72 7.18 -1.75
C TRP A 36 -5.40 6.47 -1.55
N VAL A 37 -5.31 5.22 -1.97
CA VAL A 37 -4.09 4.44 -1.87
C VAL A 37 -3.78 3.84 -3.23
N LEU A 38 -2.60 4.14 -3.74
CA LEU A 38 -2.10 3.53 -4.96
C LEU A 38 -1.27 2.32 -4.60
N CYS A 39 -1.67 1.16 -5.07
CA CYS A 39 -0.99 -0.10 -4.81
C CYS A 39 -0.41 -0.63 -6.11
N ALA A 40 0.78 -1.17 -6.03
CA ALA A 40 1.42 -1.83 -7.17
C ALA A 40 2.19 -3.03 -6.68
N ALA A 41 2.18 -4.09 -7.47
CA ALA A 41 2.91 -5.31 -7.18
C ALA A 41 3.77 -5.67 -8.38
N SER A 42 5.02 -5.99 -8.12
CA SER A 42 5.97 -6.42 -9.14
C SER A 42 6.48 -7.81 -8.81
N VAL A 43 6.66 -8.63 -9.83
CA VAL A 43 7.20 -9.97 -9.69
C VAL A 43 8.63 -9.97 -10.19
N ASP A 44 9.54 -10.38 -9.34
CA ASP A 44 10.96 -10.49 -9.67
C ASP A 44 11.34 -11.97 -9.65
N SER A 45 12.18 -12.40 -10.61
CA SER A 45 12.64 -13.78 -10.69
C SER A 45 13.69 -14.12 -9.63
N GLY A 46 14.28 -13.12 -8.97
CA GLY A 46 15.29 -13.32 -7.94
C GLY A 46 14.71 -13.46 -6.55
N VAL A 47 15.51 -13.99 -5.65
CA VAL A 47 15.16 -14.08 -4.23
C VAL A 47 16.31 -13.50 -3.41
N PRO A 48 16.04 -13.09 -2.14
CA PRO A 48 17.13 -12.64 -1.25
C PRO A 48 18.19 -13.74 -1.09
N PRO A 49 19.44 -13.37 -0.81
CA PRO A 49 20.52 -14.38 -0.70
C PRO A 49 20.23 -15.51 0.29
N PHE A 50 19.50 -15.25 1.37
CA PHE A 50 19.21 -16.28 2.37
C PHE A 50 18.22 -17.35 1.89
N LEU A 51 17.57 -17.13 0.73
CA LEU A 51 16.61 -18.08 0.15
C LEU A 51 17.13 -18.79 -1.10
N ILE A 52 18.33 -18.44 -1.56
CA ILE A 52 18.90 -19.07 -2.76
C ILE A 52 19.02 -20.58 -2.54
N GLY A 53 18.48 -21.38 -3.46
CA GLY A 53 18.50 -22.82 -3.39
C GLY A 53 17.50 -23.48 -2.46
N LYS A 54 16.59 -22.71 -1.86
CA LYS A 54 15.61 -23.25 -0.89
C LYS A 54 14.23 -23.51 -1.50
N ASN A 55 14.05 -23.30 -2.79
CA ASN A 55 12.75 -23.45 -3.47
C ASN A 55 11.64 -22.64 -2.83
N GLN A 56 11.96 -21.44 -2.35
CA GLN A 56 11.01 -20.56 -1.70
C GLN A 56 11.06 -19.19 -2.33
N GLY A 57 9.90 -18.56 -2.44
CA GLY A 57 9.79 -17.17 -2.79
C GLY A 57 9.87 -16.28 -1.57
N TRP A 58 9.87 -15.00 -1.81
CA TRP A 58 9.86 -13.99 -0.74
C TRP A 58 8.97 -12.84 -1.15
N LEU A 59 8.20 -12.35 -0.21
CA LEU A 59 7.37 -11.17 -0.42
C LEU A 59 7.86 -10.06 0.49
N THR A 60 8.08 -8.89 -0.09
CA THR A 60 8.40 -7.68 0.64
C THR A 60 7.47 -6.58 0.21
N ALA A 61 7.36 -5.54 1.01
CA ALA A 61 6.48 -4.42 0.73
C ALA A 61 7.18 -3.12 1.07
N GLU A 62 6.75 -2.06 0.41
CA GLU A 62 7.17 -0.70 0.67
C GLU A 62 5.93 0.17 0.87
N TYR A 63 6.07 1.22 1.64
CA TYR A 63 4.99 2.15 1.91
C TYR A 63 5.55 3.56 2.06
N ALA A 64 4.87 4.52 1.48
CA ALA A 64 5.17 5.93 1.67
C ALA A 64 3.93 6.77 1.41
N MET A 65 3.84 7.90 2.09
CA MET A 65 2.84 8.91 1.79
C MET A 65 3.44 9.92 0.83
N LEU A 66 2.62 10.43 -0.10
CA LEU A 66 3.05 11.56 -0.90
C LEU A 66 3.29 12.77 0.01
N PRO A 67 4.31 13.60 -0.26
CA PRO A 67 4.64 14.71 0.62
C PRO A 67 3.49 15.68 0.90
N ARG A 68 2.53 15.79 -0.01
CA ARG A 68 1.35 16.64 0.15
C ARG A 68 0.06 15.88 0.34
N ALA A 69 0.13 14.66 0.80
CA ALA A 69 -1.07 13.92 1.20
C ALA A 69 -1.67 14.48 2.49
N THR A 70 -0.93 15.33 3.20
CA THR A 70 -1.34 16.00 4.43
C THR A 70 -1.39 17.52 4.22
N HIS A 71 -1.92 18.25 5.21
CA HIS A 71 -2.00 19.71 5.15
C HIS A 71 -0.63 20.38 5.05
N THR A 72 0.39 19.77 5.66
CA THR A 72 1.77 20.24 5.57
C THR A 72 2.58 19.25 4.74
N ARG A 73 3.65 19.74 4.09
CA ARG A 73 4.52 18.86 3.31
C ARG A 73 5.32 17.97 4.24
N SER A 74 5.25 16.66 4.05
CA SER A 74 6.05 15.69 4.77
C SER A 74 7.21 15.20 3.92
N LYS A 75 8.15 14.49 4.53
CA LYS A 75 9.29 13.90 3.82
C LYS A 75 8.83 12.66 3.06
N ARG A 76 9.51 12.35 1.96
CA ARG A 76 9.25 11.11 1.20
C ARG A 76 9.70 9.88 1.97
N ASP A 77 10.72 10.03 2.81
CA ASP A 77 11.19 8.93 3.65
C ASP A 77 10.07 8.53 4.62
N PRO A 78 9.69 7.24 4.69
CA PRO A 78 8.58 6.81 5.55
C PRO A 78 8.79 7.04 7.04
N GLY A 79 10.05 7.14 7.54
CA GLY A 79 10.30 7.28 8.98
C GLY A 79 9.85 6.06 9.76
N GLY A 80 9.71 6.20 11.08
CA GLY A 80 9.35 5.09 11.97
C GLY A 80 7.96 4.53 11.72
N ARG A 81 6.97 5.41 11.62
CA ARG A 81 5.58 5.00 11.38
C ARG A 81 5.42 4.35 10.00
N GLY A 82 6.03 4.92 8.98
CA GLY A 82 5.97 4.37 7.64
C GLY A 82 6.62 3.01 7.54
N LYS A 83 7.76 2.83 8.21
CA LYS A 83 8.44 1.52 8.22
C LYS A 83 7.62 0.47 8.96
N GLU A 84 6.91 0.84 10.00
CA GLU A 84 6.02 -0.08 10.71
C GLU A 84 4.86 -0.52 9.83
N ILE A 85 4.22 0.42 9.12
CA ILE A 85 3.15 0.10 8.18
C ILE A 85 3.68 -0.81 7.07
N GLN A 86 4.85 -0.54 6.55
CA GLN A 86 5.51 -1.33 5.53
C GLN A 86 5.70 -2.79 5.99
N ARG A 87 6.16 -2.99 7.22
CA ARG A 87 6.30 -4.34 7.79
C ARG A 87 4.96 -5.04 7.95
N LEU A 88 3.93 -4.31 8.37
CA LEU A 88 2.60 -4.88 8.54
C LEU A 88 2.01 -5.33 7.19
N ILE A 89 2.20 -4.56 6.13
CA ILE A 89 1.75 -4.94 4.80
C ILE A 89 2.42 -6.24 4.35
N GLY A 90 3.74 -6.29 4.42
CA GLY A 90 4.48 -7.48 4.03
C GLY A 90 4.08 -8.70 4.85
N ARG A 91 3.93 -8.54 6.16
CA ARG A 91 3.54 -9.61 7.06
C ARG A 91 2.13 -10.12 6.78
N SER A 92 1.21 -9.22 6.43
CA SER A 92 -0.17 -9.60 6.14
C SER A 92 -0.28 -10.42 4.86
N LEU A 93 0.60 -10.17 3.89
CA LEU A 93 0.55 -10.82 2.58
C LEU A 93 1.38 -12.09 2.50
N ARG A 94 2.26 -12.33 3.45
CA ARG A 94 3.12 -13.54 3.46
C ARG A 94 2.38 -14.80 3.85
#